data_ff812e5cd629d2cd30f50d1ff1c8e8a2
#
_entry.id   ff812e5cd629d2cd30f50d1ff1c8e8a2
#
_cell.length_a   1.000
_cell.length_b   1.000
_cell.length_c   1.000
_cell.angle_alpha   90.00
_cell.angle_beta   90.00
_cell.angle_gamma   90.00
#
_symmetry.space_group_name_H-M   'P 1'
#
loop_
_entity.id
_entity.type
_entity.pdbx_description
1 polymer ?
#
loop_
_entity_poly.entity_id
_entity_poly.type
_entity_poly.pdbx_seq_one_letter_code
_entity_poly.pdbx_strand_id
1 'polypeptide(L)'
;MPGIIQIDDINQSQALIGNNDENLKAIEAHFNVVIHARGQEIAVKGEKIEHVEKAELVLKNLLKVIELGNTITLKDVEAAIKMADNNTIHHLLDLYDEEITKDAYGKTIRAKTMGQRIYINAMKRNDLVFGIGPAGTGKTFLAVVYAAKIGRAHVWT
;
A
#
# COMPACT_ATOMS: atom_id res chain seq x y z
N MET A 1 -10.82 16.24 18.29
CA MET A 1 -11.23 17.13 17.20
C MET A 1 -11.08 16.36 15.89
N PRO A 2 -12.03 16.43 14.98
CA PRO A 2 -11.83 15.82 13.68
C PRO A 2 -10.62 16.47 13.00
N GLY A 3 -9.62 15.67 12.65
CA GLY A 3 -8.49 16.17 11.88
C GLY A 3 -8.92 16.43 10.45
N ILE A 4 -8.57 17.58 9.91
CA ILE A 4 -8.75 17.88 8.50
C ILE A 4 -7.43 17.54 7.81
N ILE A 5 -7.50 16.66 6.80
CA ILE A 5 -6.36 16.33 5.95
C ILE A 5 -6.47 17.25 4.72
N GLN A 6 -5.46 18.10 4.55
CA GLN A 6 -5.32 18.96 3.37
C GLN A 6 -4.55 18.22 2.30
N ILE A 7 -5.01 18.32 1.05
CA ILE A 7 -4.39 17.70 -0.13
C ILE A 7 -4.07 18.82 -1.12
N ASP A 8 -2.82 18.92 -1.53
CA ASP A 8 -2.37 20.04 -2.37
C ASP A 8 -2.85 19.93 -3.82
N ASP A 9 -3.08 18.73 -4.33
CA ASP A 9 -3.47 18.45 -5.71
C ASP A 9 -4.80 17.69 -5.78
N ILE A 10 -5.74 18.21 -6.61
CA ILE A 10 -7.04 17.59 -6.85
C ILE A 10 -6.92 16.18 -7.44
N ASN A 11 -5.89 15.91 -8.25
CA ASN A 11 -5.65 14.58 -8.83
C ASN A 11 -5.25 13.57 -7.74
N GLN A 12 -4.48 14.01 -6.75
CA GLN A 12 -4.13 13.20 -5.58
C GLN A 12 -5.37 12.91 -4.73
N SER A 13 -6.25 13.90 -4.57
CA SER A 13 -7.54 13.71 -3.90
C SER A 13 -8.39 12.65 -4.61
N GLN A 14 -8.53 12.74 -5.93
CA GLN A 14 -9.27 11.74 -6.71
C GLN A 14 -8.65 10.34 -6.65
N ALA A 15 -7.33 10.24 -6.70
CA ALA A 15 -6.63 8.97 -6.56
C ALA A 15 -6.84 8.33 -5.19
N LEU A 16 -6.87 9.15 -4.12
CA LEU A 16 -7.11 8.69 -2.76
C LEU A 16 -8.56 8.22 -2.56
N ILE A 17 -9.53 8.95 -3.12
CA ILE A 17 -10.95 8.64 -3.04
C ILE A 17 -11.25 7.32 -3.77
N GLY A 18 -10.65 7.11 -4.93
CA GLY A 18 -10.87 5.94 -5.78
C GLY A 18 -12.14 6.05 -6.63
N ASN A 19 -12.37 5.03 -7.47
CA ASN A 19 -13.55 4.98 -8.32
C ASN A 19 -14.82 4.78 -7.47
N ASN A 20 -15.84 5.63 -7.68
CA ASN A 20 -17.10 5.57 -6.91
C ASN A 20 -16.88 5.56 -5.38
N ASP A 21 -15.86 6.27 -4.91
CA ASP A 21 -15.48 6.38 -3.50
C ASP A 21 -15.11 5.04 -2.83
N GLU A 22 -14.69 4.04 -3.62
CA GLU A 22 -14.43 2.68 -3.13
C GLU A 22 -13.38 2.65 -2.02
N ASN A 23 -12.32 3.46 -2.13
CA ASN A 23 -11.25 3.52 -1.14
C ASN A 23 -11.74 4.11 0.18
N LEU A 24 -12.49 5.20 0.13
CA LEU A 24 -13.07 5.81 1.34
C LEU A 24 -14.09 4.90 2.00
N LYS A 25 -14.98 4.27 1.21
CA LYS A 25 -15.98 3.31 1.72
C LYS A 25 -15.35 2.13 2.43
N ALA A 26 -14.24 1.60 1.94
CA ALA A 26 -13.52 0.52 2.60
C ALA A 26 -12.99 0.95 3.99
N ILE A 27 -12.43 2.15 4.09
CA ILE A 27 -11.94 2.72 5.36
C ILE A 27 -13.10 3.00 6.31
N GLU A 28 -14.18 3.63 5.82
CA GLU A 28 -15.39 3.93 6.60
C GLU A 28 -16.00 2.65 7.21
N ALA A 29 -16.20 1.62 6.38
CA ALA A 29 -16.80 0.37 6.79
C ALA A 29 -15.96 -0.36 7.84
N HIS A 30 -14.63 -0.33 7.69
CA HIS A 30 -13.72 -1.03 8.59
C HIS A 30 -13.63 -0.38 9.97
N PHE A 31 -13.42 0.93 10.00
CA PHE A 31 -13.24 1.68 11.26
C PHE A 31 -14.53 2.24 11.85
N ASN A 32 -15.67 2.03 11.17
CA ASN A 32 -16.96 2.59 11.57
C ASN A 32 -16.88 4.12 11.77
N VAL A 33 -16.39 4.79 10.75
CA VAL A 33 -16.27 6.25 10.68
C VAL A 33 -16.99 6.79 9.45
N VAL A 34 -17.20 8.10 9.40
CA VAL A 34 -17.72 8.81 8.22
C VAL A 34 -16.65 9.75 7.69
N ILE A 35 -16.38 9.67 6.40
CA ILE A 35 -15.36 10.46 5.72
C ILE A 35 -16.03 11.44 4.77
N HIS A 36 -15.82 12.72 5.00
CA HIS A 36 -16.30 13.79 4.12
C HIS A 36 -15.14 14.32 3.28
N ALA A 37 -15.19 14.07 1.98
CA ALA A 37 -14.25 14.65 1.01
C ALA A 37 -14.92 15.84 0.29
N ARG A 38 -14.28 17.00 0.32
CA ARG A 38 -14.70 18.20 -0.41
C ARG A 38 -13.48 18.86 -1.06
N GLY A 39 -13.36 18.67 -2.38
CA GLY A 39 -12.23 19.22 -3.12
C GLY A 39 -10.90 18.67 -2.61
N GLN A 40 -10.13 19.50 -1.95
CA GLN A 40 -8.80 19.17 -1.41
C GLN A 40 -8.81 18.94 0.12
N GLU A 41 -9.99 18.85 0.73
CA GLU A 41 -10.13 18.62 2.16
C GLU A 41 -10.82 17.29 2.44
N ILE A 42 -10.24 16.49 3.33
CA ILE A 42 -10.84 15.26 3.84
C ILE A 42 -10.98 15.38 5.35
N ALA A 43 -12.18 15.20 5.86
CA ALA A 43 -12.48 15.20 7.28
C ALA A 43 -13.03 13.83 7.71
N VAL A 44 -12.49 13.27 8.78
CA VAL A 44 -12.93 12.00 9.36
C VAL A 44 -13.70 12.26 10.65
N LYS A 45 -14.88 11.64 10.79
CA LYS A 45 -15.72 11.72 11.98
C LYS A 45 -16.13 10.32 12.44
N GLY A 46 -16.19 10.10 13.72
CA GLY A 46 -16.61 8.84 14.32
C GLY A 46 -16.89 8.98 15.82
N GLU A 47 -17.55 8.01 16.38
CA GLU A 47 -17.88 7.99 17.82
C GLU A 47 -16.64 7.71 18.68
N LYS A 48 -15.75 6.84 18.22
CA LYS A 48 -14.54 6.44 18.93
C LYS A 48 -13.32 7.17 18.36
N ILE A 49 -12.61 7.90 19.22
CA ILE A 49 -11.40 8.64 18.84
C ILE A 49 -10.36 7.72 18.23
N GLU A 50 -10.13 6.53 18.78
CA GLU A 50 -9.17 5.56 18.28
C GLU A 50 -9.45 5.15 16.81
N HIS A 51 -10.72 4.97 16.45
CA HIS A 51 -11.13 4.62 15.09
C HIS A 51 -10.87 5.79 14.11
N VAL A 52 -11.16 7.01 14.56
CA VAL A 52 -10.88 8.22 13.78
C VAL A 52 -9.37 8.37 13.55
N GLU A 53 -8.55 8.22 14.57
CA GLU A 53 -7.09 8.31 14.49
C GLU A 53 -6.51 7.25 13.54
N LYS A 54 -6.97 6.01 13.62
CA LYS A 54 -6.53 4.94 12.70
C LYS A 54 -6.93 5.23 11.26
N ALA A 55 -8.16 5.68 11.01
CA ALA A 55 -8.62 6.06 9.68
C ALA A 55 -7.82 7.23 9.10
N GLU A 56 -7.57 8.27 9.90
CA GLU A 56 -6.72 9.40 9.49
C GLU A 56 -5.29 8.95 9.19
N LEU A 57 -4.74 8.05 9.99
CA LEU A 57 -3.40 7.53 9.79
C LEU A 57 -3.29 6.74 8.48
N VAL A 58 -4.30 5.92 8.15
CA VAL A 58 -4.39 5.21 6.86
C VAL A 58 -4.43 6.22 5.72
N LEU A 59 -5.33 7.21 5.75
CA LEU A 59 -5.46 8.21 4.71
C LEU A 59 -4.16 9.02 4.49
N LYS A 60 -3.52 9.47 5.57
CA LYS A 60 -2.25 10.21 5.51
C LYS A 60 -1.12 9.40 4.89
N ASN A 61 -1.01 8.11 5.22
CA ASN A 61 0.02 7.25 4.66
C ASN A 61 -0.25 6.91 3.19
N LEU A 62 -1.51 6.64 2.82
CA LEU A 62 -1.89 6.43 1.41
C LEU A 62 -1.65 7.70 0.57
N LEU A 63 -1.94 8.88 1.11
CA LEU A 63 -1.65 10.15 0.45
C LEU A 63 -0.15 10.29 0.15
N LYS A 64 0.72 9.99 1.11
CA LYS A 64 2.18 10.01 0.90
C LYS A 64 2.62 9.03 -0.20
N VAL A 65 2.01 7.85 -0.29
CA VAL A 65 2.27 6.89 -1.39
C VAL A 65 1.93 7.51 -2.74
N ILE A 66 0.80 8.23 -2.82
CA ILE A 66 0.37 8.94 -4.05
C ILE A 66 1.31 10.11 -4.37
N GLU A 67 1.70 10.90 -3.38
CA GLU A 67 2.66 12.02 -3.52
C GLU A 67 4.01 11.56 -4.07
N LEU A 68 4.45 10.34 -3.75
CA LEU A 68 5.64 9.71 -4.32
C LEU A 68 5.46 9.21 -5.77
N GLY A 69 4.31 9.49 -6.40
CA GLY A 69 4.02 9.12 -7.78
C GLY A 69 3.50 7.71 -7.98
N ASN A 70 3.11 7.03 -6.90
CA ASN A 70 2.54 5.68 -6.99
C ASN A 70 1.02 5.74 -7.18
N THR A 71 0.48 4.76 -7.89
CA THR A 71 -0.97 4.50 -7.95
C THR A 71 -1.36 3.52 -6.85
N ILE A 72 -2.48 3.79 -6.19
CA ILE A 72 -3.06 2.89 -5.20
C ILE A 72 -4.30 2.20 -5.78
N THR A 73 -4.53 0.98 -5.36
CA THR A 73 -5.72 0.18 -5.67
C THR A 73 -6.47 -0.13 -4.37
N LEU A 74 -7.71 -0.62 -4.49
CA LEU A 74 -8.47 -1.06 -3.32
C LEU A 74 -7.70 -2.09 -2.46
N LYS A 75 -6.93 -2.98 -3.09
CA LYS A 75 -6.08 -3.95 -2.36
C LYS A 75 -4.97 -3.28 -1.54
N ASP A 76 -4.42 -2.18 -2.04
CA ASP A 76 -3.42 -1.40 -1.29
C ASP A 76 -4.06 -0.72 -0.08
N VAL A 77 -5.30 -0.22 -0.24
CA VAL A 77 -6.09 0.34 0.86
C VAL A 77 -6.40 -0.72 1.93
N GLU A 78 -6.86 -1.89 1.53
CA GLU A 78 -7.11 -3.02 2.45
C GLU A 78 -5.84 -3.45 3.19
N ALA A 79 -4.69 -3.46 2.51
CA ALA A 79 -3.40 -3.74 3.13
C ALA A 79 -3.02 -2.66 4.16
N ALA A 80 -3.21 -1.38 3.82
CA ALA A 80 -2.95 -0.27 4.73
C ALA A 80 -3.86 -0.33 5.98
N ILE A 81 -5.13 -0.68 5.81
CA ILE A 81 -6.08 -0.90 6.93
C ILE A 81 -5.55 -1.98 7.88
N LYS A 82 -5.15 -3.14 7.36
CA LYS A 82 -4.59 -4.23 8.16
C LYS A 82 -3.30 -3.82 8.88
N MET A 83 -2.46 -3.03 8.22
CA MET A 83 -1.24 -2.50 8.83
C MET A 83 -1.55 -1.52 9.96
N ALA A 84 -2.60 -0.71 9.85
CA ALA A 84 -3.05 0.19 10.91
C ALA A 84 -3.58 -0.59 12.12
N ASP A 85 -4.34 -1.67 11.90
CA ASP A 85 -4.80 -2.55 12.99
C ASP A 85 -3.65 -3.20 13.76
N ASN A 86 -2.59 -3.57 13.05
CA ASN A 86 -1.39 -4.18 13.63
C ASN A 86 -0.34 -3.16 14.11
N ASN A 87 -0.64 -1.86 14.08
CA ASN A 87 0.28 -0.78 14.41
C ASN A 87 1.58 -0.77 13.57
N THR A 88 1.52 -1.27 12.34
CA THR A 88 2.67 -1.34 11.40
C THR A 88 2.54 -0.39 10.22
N ILE A 89 1.55 0.48 10.21
CA ILE A 89 1.26 1.39 9.09
C ILE A 89 2.43 2.31 8.71
N HIS A 90 3.31 2.62 9.67
CA HIS A 90 4.52 3.41 9.45
C HIS A 90 5.51 2.73 8.49
N HIS A 91 5.40 1.42 8.26
CA HIS A 91 6.16 0.68 7.26
C HIS A 91 5.51 0.67 5.87
N LEU A 92 4.33 1.28 5.71
CA LEU A 92 3.64 1.28 4.40
C LEU A 92 4.52 1.90 3.31
N LEU A 93 5.14 3.03 3.57
CA LEU A 93 6.01 3.71 2.61
C LEU A 93 7.21 2.85 2.22
N ASP A 94 7.75 2.10 3.15
CA ASP A 94 8.87 1.17 2.89
C ASP A 94 8.53 0.10 1.84
N LEU A 95 7.24 -0.26 1.68
CA LEU A 95 6.79 -1.22 0.67
C LEU A 95 6.85 -0.64 -0.76
N TYR A 96 6.84 0.69 -0.87
CA TYR A 96 6.86 1.41 -2.14
C TYR A 96 8.24 1.96 -2.50
N ASP A 97 9.18 2.03 -1.57
CA ASP A 97 10.53 2.52 -1.80
C ASP A 97 11.37 1.56 -2.66
N GLU A 98 11.08 0.26 -2.61
CA GLU A 98 11.89 -0.74 -3.28
C GLU A 98 11.18 -1.34 -4.50
N GLU A 99 11.62 -0.92 -5.69
CA GLU A 99 11.24 -1.56 -6.94
C GLU A 99 11.96 -2.92 -7.05
N ILE A 100 11.18 -4.01 -7.24
CA ILE A 100 11.77 -5.32 -7.51
C ILE A 100 12.25 -5.35 -8.96
N THR A 101 11.37 -5.09 -9.90
CA THR A 101 11.64 -5.00 -11.35
C THR A 101 10.46 -4.31 -12.04
N LYS A 102 10.52 -4.23 -13.38
CA LYS A 102 9.38 -3.80 -14.22
C LYS A 102 8.87 -4.99 -15.05
N ASP A 103 7.57 -5.03 -15.26
CA ASP A 103 6.96 -5.99 -16.17
C ASP A 103 7.24 -5.65 -17.66
N ALA A 104 6.72 -6.46 -18.57
CA ALA A 104 6.90 -6.26 -20.01
C ALA A 104 6.29 -4.95 -20.54
N TYR A 105 5.37 -4.35 -19.80
CA TYR A 105 4.71 -3.07 -20.13
C TYR A 105 5.33 -1.86 -19.42
N GLY A 106 6.44 -2.05 -18.72
CA GLY A 106 7.13 -0.99 -17.97
C GLY A 106 6.50 -0.66 -16.61
N LYS A 107 5.48 -1.42 -16.16
CA LYS A 107 4.85 -1.24 -14.87
C LYS A 107 5.75 -1.79 -13.76
N THR A 108 5.99 -0.98 -12.75
CA THR A 108 6.81 -1.35 -11.61
C THR A 108 6.16 -2.45 -10.76
N ILE A 109 6.94 -3.48 -10.44
CA ILE A 109 6.55 -4.57 -9.53
C ILE A 109 7.24 -4.33 -8.19
N ARG A 110 6.42 -4.28 -7.13
CA ARG A 110 6.84 -4.04 -5.73
C ARG A 110 6.22 -5.06 -4.79
N ALA A 111 6.81 -5.21 -3.61
CA ALA A 111 6.16 -5.90 -2.50
C ALA A 111 4.95 -5.07 -2.03
N LYS A 112 3.79 -5.72 -1.88
CA LYS A 112 2.53 -5.07 -1.44
C LYS A 112 2.22 -5.28 0.04
N THR A 113 2.93 -6.21 0.68
CA THR A 113 2.74 -6.55 2.10
C THR A 113 4.10 -6.71 2.79
N MET A 114 4.10 -6.60 4.11
CA MET A 114 5.32 -6.85 4.90
C MET A 114 5.84 -8.28 4.73
N GLY A 115 4.95 -9.27 4.66
CA GLY A 115 5.34 -10.65 4.40
C GLY A 115 6.03 -10.85 3.05
N GLN A 116 5.52 -10.21 1.99
CA GLN A 116 6.16 -10.20 0.67
C GLN A 116 7.52 -9.52 0.70
N ARG A 117 7.66 -8.40 1.41
CA ARG A 117 8.94 -7.70 1.58
C ARG A 117 9.97 -8.56 2.31
N ILE A 118 9.58 -9.20 3.42
CA ILE A 118 10.45 -10.14 4.16
C ILE A 118 10.90 -11.26 3.24
N TYR A 119 10.00 -11.82 2.44
CA TYR A 119 10.29 -12.89 1.48
C TYR A 119 11.30 -12.44 0.41
N ILE A 120 11.10 -11.29 -0.21
CA ILE A 120 12.06 -10.71 -1.18
C ILE A 120 13.42 -10.47 -0.54
N ASN A 121 13.45 -9.91 0.66
CA ASN A 121 14.71 -9.67 1.37
C ASN A 121 15.42 -10.96 1.77
N ALA A 122 14.67 -12.01 2.12
CA ALA A 122 15.23 -13.33 2.38
C ALA A 122 15.90 -13.92 1.12
N MET A 123 15.24 -13.82 -0.05
CA MET A 123 15.80 -14.28 -1.33
C MET A 123 17.07 -13.51 -1.75
N LYS A 124 17.22 -12.26 -1.34
CA LYS A 124 18.43 -11.46 -1.60
C LYS A 124 19.64 -11.89 -0.77
N ARG A 125 19.42 -12.44 0.42
CA ARG A 125 20.45 -12.65 1.43
C ARG A 125 20.82 -14.12 1.63
N ASN A 126 20.04 -15.06 1.11
CA ASN A 126 20.20 -16.48 1.36
C ASN A 126 20.20 -17.27 0.06
N ASP A 127 20.99 -18.33 0.01
CA ASP A 127 21.06 -19.22 -1.16
C ASP A 127 19.85 -20.14 -1.27
N LEU A 128 19.18 -20.44 -0.15
CA LEU A 128 17.98 -21.26 -0.09
C LEU A 128 16.93 -20.60 0.80
N VAL A 129 15.72 -20.46 0.27
CA VAL A 129 14.58 -19.85 0.96
C VAL A 129 13.33 -20.70 0.78
N PHE A 130 12.61 -20.96 1.86
CA PHE A 130 11.30 -21.62 1.85
C PHE A 130 10.20 -20.59 2.03
N GLY A 131 9.33 -20.44 1.03
CA GLY A 131 8.13 -19.61 1.13
C GLY A 131 6.94 -20.44 1.61
N ILE A 132 6.50 -20.22 2.84
CA ILE A 132 5.35 -20.91 3.45
C ILE A 132 4.25 -19.90 3.70
N GLY A 133 3.02 -20.24 3.32
CA GLY A 133 1.86 -19.39 3.56
C GLY A 133 0.63 -19.85 2.76
N PRO A 134 -0.54 -19.21 3.00
CA PRO A 134 -1.76 -19.51 2.29
C PRO A 134 -1.64 -19.32 0.77
N ALA A 135 -2.51 -19.99 0.01
CA ALA A 135 -2.61 -19.77 -1.44
C ALA A 135 -3.01 -18.32 -1.75
N GLY A 136 -2.56 -17.80 -2.91
CA GLY A 136 -2.91 -16.45 -3.36
C GLY A 136 -2.14 -15.30 -2.70
N THR A 137 -1.11 -15.58 -1.92
CA THR A 137 -0.25 -14.57 -1.26
C THR A 137 0.93 -14.09 -2.12
N GLY A 138 1.07 -14.61 -3.36
CA GLY A 138 2.10 -14.16 -4.31
C GLY A 138 3.46 -14.85 -4.18
N LYS A 139 3.57 -15.96 -3.46
CA LYS A 139 4.84 -16.67 -3.23
C LYS A 139 5.54 -17.05 -4.54
N THR A 140 4.86 -17.81 -5.39
CA THR A 140 5.40 -18.26 -6.68
C THR A 140 5.64 -17.09 -7.64
N PHE A 141 4.72 -16.15 -7.70
CA PHE A 141 4.85 -14.95 -8.51
C PHE A 141 6.10 -14.14 -8.16
N LEU A 142 6.32 -13.86 -6.89
CA LEU A 142 7.49 -13.11 -6.43
C LEU A 142 8.80 -13.86 -6.63
N ALA A 143 8.81 -15.18 -6.46
CA ALA A 143 9.99 -16.00 -6.75
C ALA A 143 10.37 -15.94 -8.22
N VAL A 144 9.40 -16.05 -9.13
CA VAL A 144 9.61 -15.94 -10.60
C VAL A 144 10.08 -14.52 -10.97
N VAL A 145 9.45 -13.49 -10.43
CA VAL A 145 9.83 -12.07 -10.66
C VAL A 145 11.26 -11.81 -10.23
N TYR A 146 11.64 -12.30 -9.05
CA TYR A 146 13.01 -12.13 -8.54
C TYR A 146 14.04 -12.91 -9.36
N ALA A 147 13.72 -14.15 -9.76
CA ALA A 147 14.56 -14.96 -10.64
C ALA A 147 14.78 -14.27 -12.02
N ALA A 148 13.73 -13.69 -12.59
CA ALA A 148 13.82 -12.94 -13.84
C ALA A 148 14.69 -11.67 -13.69
N LYS A 149 14.63 -10.99 -12.56
CA LYS A 149 15.52 -9.85 -12.24
C LYS A 149 16.98 -10.28 -12.23
N ILE A 150 17.32 -11.38 -11.55
CA ILE A 150 18.67 -11.94 -11.49
C ILE A 150 19.15 -12.35 -12.89
N GLY A 151 18.31 -13.07 -13.65
CA GLY A 151 18.63 -13.52 -15.00
C GLY A 151 18.96 -12.36 -15.95
N ARG A 152 18.23 -11.25 -15.86
CA ARG A 152 18.52 -10.03 -16.65
C ARG A 152 19.86 -9.40 -16.27
N ALA A 153 20.22 -9.40 -15.00
CA ALA A 153 21.49 -8.83 -14.53
C ALA A 153 22.71 -9.62 -15.04
N HIS A 154 22.57 -10.93 -15.30
CA HIS A 154 23.67 -11.78 -15.77
C HIS A 154 23.82 -11.86 -17.30
N VAL A 155 22.84 -11.41 -18.06
CA VAL A 155 22.90 -11.45 -19.55
C VAL A 155 23.77 -10.31 -20.13
N TRP A 156 24.16 -9.32 -19.35
CA TRP A 156 24.93 -8.15 -19.78
C TRP A 156 26.37 -8.12 -19.26
N THR A 157 26.88 -9.22 -18.76
CA THR A 157 28.30 -9.48 -18.50
C THR A 157 28.80 -10.58 -19.46
#